data_4919e872ff3dad5e06004d4aaee64caa
#
_entry.id   4919e872ff3dad5e06004d4aaee64caa
#
_cell.length_a   1.000
_cell.length_b   1.000
_cell.length_c   1.000
_cell.angle_alpha   90.00
_cell.angle_beta   90.00
_cell.angle_gamma   90.00
#
_symmetry.space_group_name_H-M   'P 1'
#
loop_
_entity.id
_entity.type
_entity.pdbx_description
1 polymer ?
#
loop_
_entity_poly.entity_id
_entity_poly.type
_entity_poly.pdbx_seq_one_letter_code
_entity_poly.pdbx_strand_id
1 'polypeptide(L)'
;MSEKLTDSIIKALVRFFRAEWSGAFIAIFILAIAIEFSTSGRPFFHPTNLMTILNNSAAIGIVAGGMTLVIITSGIDLSVGSVMGMTAALTGYVCSFWGFPPWMAILTGLSIGLLVGAFQGVLVAYFGMPAFIATLAGLSIWRGTGHLSTGAQATPKLPIDFDTFGRFNPFLNVRNEFKEGNLEGFWATFGNFVDSNWLNFFRTFQMSMLIFILFFLILSIIIANTRYGRYIYAIGSNALGARQSGINTSLYTMMTYMLCSLSAAFGALLFLGRAPYAKSDYGQMWELDAIAAVVIGGTSLFGGRGSLWGTFMGVILLKLINNGLTLAQLDTFWQMVVTGLIILLAVGIDLVRQSKNSKNVRKLLVAVSSFMAFLTMMTPASLYLKAQISLLEHNASKNLQIAGEKLANGQTMIDFWYRK
;
A
#
# COMPACT_ATOMS: atom_id res chain seq x y z
N MET A 1 37.53 27.70 5.00
CA MET A 1 36.73 26.78 4.16
C MET A 1 35.94 25.75 4.99
N SER A 2 36.52 25.26 6.11
CA SER A 2 35.88 24.28 7.01
C SER A 2 34.61 24.81 7.76
N GLU A 3 34.66 26.01 8.32
CA GLU A 3 33.53 26.59 9.07
C GLU A 3 32.28 26.81 8.23
N LYS A 4 32.40 27.28 6.98
CA LYS A 4 31.26 27.45 6.08
C LYS A 4 30.64 26.12 5.68
N LEU A 5 31.47 25.06 5.57
CA LEU A 5 30.98 23.72 5.26
C LEU A 5 30.23 23.13 6.45
N THR A 6 30.77 23.27 7.66
CA THR A 6 30.15 22.82 8.91
C THR A 6 28.82 23.53 9.15
N ASP A 7 28.77 24.84 8.93
CA ASP A 7 27.53 25.65 9.08
C ASP A 7 26.46 25.25 8.05
N SER A 8 26.89 24.91 6.82
CA SER A 8 25.98 24.40 5.77
C SER A 8 25.44 23.03 6.13
N ILE A 9 26.26 22.12 6.65
CA ILE A 9 25.86 20.77 7.09
C ILE A 9 24.88 20.88 8.28
N ILE A 10 25.18 21.70 9.27
CA ILE A 10 24.30 21.91 10.44
C ILE A 10 22.93 22.46 9.98
N LYS A 11 22.92 23.45 9.09
CA LYS A 11 21.66 23.98 8.54
C LYS A 11 20.88 22.93 7.73
N ALA A 12 21.57 22.07 6.99
CA ALA A 12 20.93 20.97 6.27
C ALA A 12 20.35 19.92 7.23
N LEU A 13 21.08 19.53 8.27
CA LEU A 13 20.61 18.60 9.30
C LEU A 13 19.40 19.17 10.06
N VAL A 14 19.47 20.44 10.50
CA VAL A 14 18.32 21.09 11.18
C VAL A 14 17.09 21.15 10.25
N ARG A 15 17.29 21.42 8.96
CA ARG A 15 16.21 21.41 7.96
C ARG A 15 15.64 20.02 7.77
N PHE A 16 16.49 18.99 7.73
CA PHE A 16 16.09 17.57 7.66
C PHE A 16 15.25 17.19 8.89
N PHE A 17 15.72 17.41 10.11
CA PHE A 17 14.99 17.05 11.34
C PHE A 17 13.69 17.84 11.56
N ARG A 18 13.54 19.02 10.93
CA ARG A 18 12.30 19.80 10.93
C ARG A 18 11.30 19.36 9.86
N ALA A 19 11.72 18.56 8.90
CA ALA A 19 10.82 18.07 7.86
C ALA A 19 9.80 17.07 8.45
N GLU A 20 8.54 17.16 8.04
CA GLU A 20 7.45 16.30 8.54
C GLU A 20 7.71 14.81 8.26
N TRP A 21 8.43 14.50 7.18
CA TRP A 21 8.79 13.16 6.77
C TRP A 21 10.01 12.55 7.46
N SER A 22 10.79 13.34 8.20
CA SER A 22 12.04 12.87 8.82
C SER A 22 11.83 11.76 9.85
N GLY A 23 10.73 11.83 10.61
CA GLY A 23 10.36 10.81 11.57
C GLY A 23 10.12 9.44 10.90
N ALA A 24 9.38 9.42 9.80
CA ALA A 24 9.13 8.21 9.02
C ALA A 24 10.43 7.65 8.42
N PHE A 25 11.30 8.53 7.90
CA PHE A 25 12.61 8.14 7.35
C PHE A 25 13.52 7.48 8.41
N ILE A 26 13.62 8.08 9.59
CA ILE A 26 14.41 7.52 10.70
C ILE A 26 13.83 6.17 11.14
N ALA A 27 12.50 6.07 11.23
CA ALA A 27 11.82 4.83 11.58
C ALA A 27 12.10 3.71 10.55
N ILE A 28 12.10 4.02 9.24
CA ILE A 28 12.48 3.09 8.17
C ILE A 28 13.88 2.52 8.45
N PHE A 29 14.84 3.40 8.74
CA PHE A 29 16.23 2.99 8.91
C PHE A 29 16.43 2.11 10.14
N ILE A 30 15.86 2.52 11.28
CA ILE A 30 15.94 1.75 12.54
C ILE A 30 15.28 0.38 12.37
N LEU A 31 14.11 0.34 11.75
CA LEU A 31 13.35 -0.89 11.58
C LEU A 31 14.03 -1.84 10.58
N ALA A 32 14.59 -1.32 9.48
CA ALA A 32 15.33 -2.11 8.51
C ALA A 32 16.53 -2.81 9.17
N ILE A 33 17.27 -2.11 10.03
CA ILE A 33 18.38 -2.68 10.79
C ILE A 33 17.87 -3.74 11.77
N ALA A 34 16.78 -3.48 12.50
CA ALA A 34 16.22 -4.42 13.44
C ALA A 34 15.74 -5.72 12.76
N ILE A 35 15.11 -5.61 11.58
CA ILE A 35 14.67 -6.78 10.80
C ILE A 35 15.87 -7.60 10.31
N GLU A 36 16.94 -6.93 9.80
CA GLU A 36 18.15 -7.63 9.35
C GLU A 36 18.75 -8.51 10.46
N PHE A 37 18.85 -7.99 11.69
CA PHE A 37 19.36 -8.74 12.83
C PHE A 37 18.39 -9.83 13.33
N SER A 38 17.10 -9.69 13.08
CA SER A 38 16.08 -10.65 13.53
C SER A 38 15.85 -11.80 12.56
N THR A 39 16.24 -11.67 11.29
CA THR A 39 15.96 -12.65 10.24
C THR A 39 17.21 -13.46 9.89
N SER A 40 17.46 -14.54 10.63
CA SER A 40 18.57 -15.44 10.38
C SER A 40 18.45 -16.12 9.01
N GLY A 41 19.46 -15.93 8.15
CA GLY A 41 19.56 -16.60 6.83
C GLY A 41 18.72 -16.03 5.71
N ARG A 42 18.00 -14.94 5.93
CA ARG A 42 17.23 -14.23 4.89
C ARG A 42 17.57 -12.73 4.94
N PRO A 43 18.64 -12.29 4.27
CA PRO A 43 19.13 -10.92 4.40
C PRO A 43 18.06 -9.94 3.91
N PHE A 44 17.60 -9.09 4.81
CA PHE A 44 16.63 -8.04 4.52
C PHE A 44 17.18 -7.06 3.48
N PHE A 45 18.46 -6.68 3.61
CA PHE A 45 19.13 -5.76 2.68
C PHE A 45 19.54 -6.37 1.33
N HIS A 46 19.13 -7.62 1.05
CA HIS A 46 19.39 -8.17 -0.28
C HIS A 46 18.68 -7.32 -1.36
N PRO A 47 19.36 -6.94 -2.46
CA PRO A 47 18.82 -6.02 -3.46
C PRO A 47 17.47 -6.44 -4.03
N THR A 48 17.23 -7.74 -4.23
CA THR A 48 15.94 -8.26 -4.70
C THR A 48 14.82 -8.05 -3.69
N ASN A 49 15.11 -8.13 -2.38
CA ASN A 49 14.12 -7.87 -1.34
C ASN A 49 13.75 -6.40 -1.26
N LEU A 50 14.72 -5.50 -1.33
CA LEU A 50 14.47 -4.06 -1.35
C LEU A 50 13.61 -3.66 -2.56
N MET A 51 13.91 -4.24 -3.74
CA MET A 51 13.07 -4.04 -4.92
C MET A 51 11.66 -4.60 -4.76
N THR A 52 11.51 -5.74 -4.11
CA THR A 52 10.19 -6.31 -3.82
C THR A 52 9.37 -5.38 -2.93
N ILE A 53 9.98 -4.78 -1.90
CA ILE A 53 9.32 -3.77 -1.05
C ILE A 53 8.86 -2.58 -1.90
N LEU A 54 9.72 -2.03 -2.73
CA LEU A 54 9.41 -0.88 -3.57
C LEU A 54 8.34 -1.18 -4.62
N ASN A 55 8.43 -2.32 -5.29
CA ASN A 55 7.42 -2.77 -6.25
C ASN A 55 6.05 -2.99 -5.59
N ASN A 56 6.02 -3.57 -4.37
CA ASN A 56 4.79 -3.78 -3.61
C ASN A 56 4.23 -2.47 -3.01
N SER A 57 5.05 -1.43 -2.92
CA SER A 57 4.62 -0.09 -2.50
C SER A 57 3.87 0.66 -3.60
N ALA A 58 4.07 0.30 -4.86
CA ALA A 58 3.63 1.13 -5.99
C ALA A 58 2.11 1.34 -6.03
N ALA A 59 1.32 0.28 -6.08
CA ALA A 59 -0.13 0.40 -6.22
C ALA A 59 -0.78 1.06 -5.00
N ILE A 60 -0.45 0.60 -3.79
CA ILE A 60 -0.98 1.19 -2.55
C ILE A 60 -0.48 2.61 -2.34
N GLY A 61 0.75 2.92 -2.80
CA GLY A 61 1.30 4.26 -2.72
C GLY A 61 0.52 5.26 -3.56
N ILE A 62 0.12 4.90 -4.77
CA ILE A 62 -0.73 5.75 -5.62
C ILE A 62 -2.07 6.02 -4.93
N VAL A 63 -2.71 5.00 -4.34
CA VAL A 63 -3.94 5.15 -3.56
C VAL A 63 -3.72 6.09 -2.37
N ALA A 64 -2.64 5.91 -1.62
CA ALA A 64 -2.29 6.75 -0.47
C ALA A 64 -1.99 8.20 -0.88
N GLY A 65 -1.38 8.42 -2.04
CA GLY A 65 -1.18 9.76 -2.61
C GLY A 65 -2.50 10.49 -2.84
N GLY A 66 -3.51 9.83 -3.43
CA GLY A 66 -4.87 10.35 -3.56
C GLY A 66 -5.54 10.60 -2.20
N MET A 67 -5.43 9.65 -1.27
CA MET A 67 -5.94 9.76 0.09
C MET A 67 -5.35 10.97 0.84
N THR A 68 -4.07 11.30 0.60
CA THR A 68 -3.42 12.47 1.20
C THR A 68 -4.18 13.76 0.89
N LEU A 69 -4.69 13.92 -0.34
CA LEU A 69 -5.44 15.13 -0.72
C LEU A 69 -6.73 15.25 0.08
N VAL A 70 -7.45 14.15 0.22
CA VAL A 70 -8.71 14.10 0.99
C VAL A 70 -8.46 14.40 2.46
N ILE A 71 -7.43 13.80 3.06
CA ILE A 71 -7.07 14.04 4.47
C ILE A 71 -6.60 15.48 4.69
N ILE A 72 -5.84 16.08 3.77
CA ILE A 72 -5.47 17.50 3.85
C ILE A 72 -6.70 18.40 3.92
N THR A 73 -7.81 18.06 3.23
CA THR A 73 -9.09 18.81 3.32
C THR A 73 -9.97 18.40 4.48
N SER A 74 -9.43 17.72 5.51
CA SER A 74 -10.16 17.20 6.69
C SER A 74 -11.22 16.16 6.35
N GLY A 75 -11.11 15.48 5.22
CA GLY A 75 -11.96 14.37 4.81
C GLY A 75 -11.30 13.02 5.05
N ILE A 76 -12.08 11.95 4.95
CA ILE A 76 -11.61 10.56 4.91
C ILE A 76 -12.37 9.85 3.80
N ASP A 77 -11.69 9.06 2.96
CA ASP A 77 -12.33 8.24 1.94
C ASP A 77 -12.11 6.75 2.24
N LEU A 78 -13.13 6.12 2.82
CA LEU A 78 -13.11 4.68 3.14
C LEU A 78 -13.41 3.80 1.93
N SER A 79 -13.78 4.38 0.79
CA SER A 79 -14.19 3.61 -0.37
C SER A 79 -13.04 3.23 -1.31
N VAL A 80 -11.84 3.79 -1.14
CA VAL A 80 -10.73 3.63 -2.09
C VAL A 80 -10.38 2.17 -2.39
N GLY A 81 -10.43 1.29 -1.37
CA GLY A 81 -10.20 -0.14 -1.55
C GLY A 81 -11.30 -0.83 -2.36
N SER A 82 -12.56 -0.44 -2.17
CA SER A 82 -13.70 -0.96 -2.94
C SER A 82 -13.73 -0.40 -4.37
N VAL A 83 -13.39 0.88 -4.56
CA VAL A 83 -13.22 1.48 -5.88
C VAL A 83 -12.11 0.76 -6.65
N MET A 84 -11.00 0.46 -6.00
CA MET A 84 -9.92 -0.33 -6.58
C MET A 84 -10.42 -1.71 -7.03
N GLY A 85 -11.10 -2.46 -6.16
CA GLY A 85 -11.64 -3.79 -6.48
C GLY A 85 -12.66 -3.77 -7.62
N MET A 86 -13.60 -2.82 -7.60
CA MET A 86 -14.58 -2.63 -8.66
C MET A 86 -13.91 -2.26 -10.00
N THR A 87 -12.97 -1.32 -9.98
CA THR A 87 -12.22 -0.92 -11.17
C THR A 87 -11.45 -2.10 -11.75
N ALA A 88 -10.75 -2.87 -10.91
CA ALA A 88 -10.03 -4.05 -11.36
C ALA A 88 -10.96 -5.07 -12.00
N ALA A 89 -12.08 -5.39 -11.34
CA ALA A 89 -13.07 -6.34 -11.80
C ALA A 89 -13.67 -5.93 -13.17
N LEU A 90 -14.15 -4.69 -13.27
CA LEU A 90 -14.78 -4.20 -14.51
C LEU A 90 -13.78 -4.06 -15.66
N THR A 91 -12.57 -3.55 -15.39
CA THR A 91 -11.50 -3.48 -16.40
C THR A 91 -11.16 -4.87 -16.94
N GLY A 92 -10.99 -5.85 -16.04
CA GLY A 92 -10.73 -7.24 -16.45
C GLY A 92 -11.90 -7.86 -17.19
N TYR A 93 -13.13 -7.57 -16.78
CA TYR A 93 -14.35 -8.08 -17.41
C TYR A 93 -14.52 -7.57 -18.84
N VAL A 94 -14.42 -6.26 -19.09
CA VAL A 94 -14.56 -5.71 -20.44
C VAL A 94 -13.45 -6.15 -21.37
N CYS A 95 -12.24 -6.38 -20.84
CA CYS A 95 -11.14 -6.92 -21.62
C CYS A 95 -11.35 -8.41 -21.97
N SER A 96 -11.74 -9.24 -20.98
CA SER A 96 -11.80 -10.70 -21.15
C SER A 96 -13.06 -11.18 -21.85
N PHE A 97 -14.22 -10.53 -21.62
CA PHE A 97 -15.52 -10.99 -22.12
C PHE A 97 -16.06 -10.12 -23.26
N TRP A 98 -15.76 -8.81 -23.30
CA TRP A 98 -16.19 -7.95 -24.40
C TRP A 98 -15.12 -7.77 -25.48
N GLY A 99 -13.92 -8.32 -25.25
CA GLY A 99 -12.82 -8.27 -26.21
C GLY A 99 -12.24 -6.86 -26.41
N PHE A 100 -12.41 -5.96 -25.42
CA PHE A 100 -11.82 -4.64 -25.50
C PHE A 100 -10.29 -4.74 -25.50
N PRO A 101 -9.60 -3.99 -26.37
CA PRO A 101 -8.16 -3.92 -26.31
C PRO A 101 -7.72 -3.30 -24.97
N PRO A 102 -6.54 -3.64 -24.43
CA PRO A 102 -6.07 -3.23 -23.11
C PRO A 102 -6.17 -1.72 -22.86
N TRP A 103 -5.86 -0.87 -23.84
CA TRP A 103 -5.95 0.58 -23.72
C TRP A 103 -7.38 1.07 -23.47
N MET A 104 -8.40 0.49 -24.14
CA MET A 104 -9.81 0.81 -23.89
C MET A 104 -10.27 0.35 -22.50
N ALA A 105 -9.85 -0.84 -22.09
CA ALA A 105 -10.15 -1.35 -20.75
C ALA A 105 -9.53 -0.46 -19.67
N ILE A 106 -8.32 0.06 -19.88
CA ILE A 106 -7.66 1.03 -19.00
C ILE A 106 -8.47 2.34 -18.93
N LEU A 107 -8.89 2.90 -20.07
CA LEU A 107 -9.71 4.11 -20.11
C LEU A 107 -11.05 3.89 -19.39
N THR A 108 -11.66 2.72 -19.53
CA THR A 108 -12.88 2.35 -18.79
C THR A 108 -12.63 2.38 -17.28
N GLY A 109 -11.54 1.76 -16.80
CA GLY A 109 -11.17 1.77 -15.40
C GLY A 109 -10.94 3.17 -14.84
N LEU A 110 -10.20 4.02 -15.54
CA LEU A 110 -9.97 5.42 -15.13
C LEU A 110 -11.28 6.24 -15.11
N SER A 111 -12.16 6.02 -16.09
CA SER A 111 -13.47 6.68 -16.14
C SER A 111 -14.35 6.28 -14.95
N ILE A 112 -14.34 5.01 -14.56
CA ILE A 112 -15.05 4.52 -13.36
C ILE A 112 -14.54 5.26 -12.12
N GLY A 113 -13.22 5.31 -11.91
CA GLY A 113 -12.66 6.02 -10.76
C GLY A 113 -13.05 7.48 -10.72
N LEU A 114 -13.00 8.16 -11.86
CA LEU A 114 -13.37 9.58 -11.98
C LEU A 114 -14.85 9.81 -11.65
N LEU A 115 -15.76 8.98 -12.19
CA LEU A 115 -17.20 9.08 -11.97
C LEU A 115 -17.59 8.80 -10.53
N VAL A 116 -17.00 7.77 -9.93
CA VAL A 116 -17.21 7.44 -8.51
C VAL A 116 -16.74 8.58 -7.62
N GLY A 117 -15.54 9.10 -7.87
CA GLY A 117 -15.02 10.24 -7.11
C GLY A 117 -15.85 11.51 -7.28
N ALA A 118 -16.36 11.78 -8.50
CA ALA A 118 -17.28 12.88 -8.74
C ALA A 118 -18.59 12.71 -7.93
N PHE A 119 -19.18 11.52 -7.97
CA PHE A 119 -20.40 11.22 -7.23
C PHE A 119 -20.22 11.42 -5.72
N GLN A 120 -19.18 10.82 -5.13
CA GLN A 120 -18.90 10.96 -3.70
C GLN A 120 -18.52 12.40 -3.34
N GLY A 121 -17.72 13.04 -4.17
CA GLY A 121 -17.35 14.43 -4.01
C GLY A 121 -18.54 15.39 -4.02
N VAL A 122 -19.55 15.13 -4.86
CA VAL A 122 -20.81 15.90 -4.88
C VAL A 122 -21.58 15.68 -3.56
N LEU A 123 -21.70 14.44 -3.08
CA LEU A 123 -22.40 14.15 -1.81
C LEU A 123 -21.75 14.90 -0.63
N VAL A 124 -20.43 14.88 -0.56
CA VAL A 124 -19.70 15.52 0.54
C VAL A 124 -19.68 17.05 0.41
N ALA A 125 -19.35 17.55 -0.78
CA ALA A 125 -19.04 18.97 -0.99
C ALA A 125 -20.26 19.85 -1.22
N TYR A 126 -21.29 19.34 -1.88
CA TYR A 126 -22.49 20.11 -2.23
C TYR A 126 -23.70 19.77 -1.35
N PHE A 127 -23.88 18.50 -1.00
CA PHE A 127 -24.96 18.09 -0.11
C PHE A 127 -24.59 18.15 1.36
N GLY A 128 -23.30 18.40 1.70
CA GLY A 128 -22.83 18.50 3.07
C GLY A 128 -22.88 17.19 3.86
N MET A 129 -22.92 16.05 3.16
CA MET A 129 -22.89 14.74 3.81
C MET A 129 -21.56 14.54 4.52
N PRO A 130 -21.53 14.07 5.78
CA PRO A 130 -20.28 13.74 6.45
C PRO A 130 -19.46 12.76 5.62
N ALA A 131 -18.20 13.10 5.35
CA ALA A 131 -17.30 12.35 4.47
C ALA A 131 -17.24 10.86 4.85
N PHE A 132 -17.12 10.57 6.15
CA PHE A 132 -17.10 9.21 6.68
C PHE A 132 -18.36 8.41 6.27
N ILE A 133 -19.55 9.01 6.37
CA ILE A 133 -20.82 8.33 6.04
C ILE A 133 -20.91 8.09 4.52
N ALA A 134 -20.61 9.10 3.71
CA ALA A 134 -20.68 9.01 2.26
C ALA A 134 -19.73 7.92 1.72
N THR A 135 -18.50 7.89 2.24
CA THR A 135 -17.48 6.95 1.76
C THR A 135 -17.63 5.55 2.36
N LEU A 136 -18.18 5.42 3.58
CA LEU A 136 -18.54 4.12 4.16
C LEU A 136 -19.68 3.46 3.36
N ALA A 137 -20.70 4.24 2.99
CA ALA A 137 -21.75 3.77 2.08
C ALA A 137 -21.14 3.38 0.72
N GLY A 138 -20.24 4.21 0.19
CA GLY A 138 -19.47 3.93 -1.04
C GLY A 138 -18.67 2.64 -0.95
N LEU A 139 -18.02 2.35 0.18
CA LEU A 139 -17.29 1.10 0.39
C LEU A 139 -18.19 -0.11 0.10
N SER A 140 -19.41 -0.12 0.62
CA SER A 140 -20.36 -1.22 0.42
C SER A 140 -20.93 -1.24 -1.02
N ILE A 141 -21.31 -0.07 -1.55
CA ILE A 141 -21.91 0.06 -2.89
C ILE A 141 -20.91 -0.41 -3.96
N TRP A 142 -19.68 0.13 -3.95
CA TRP A 142 -18.71 -0.17 -4.99
C TRP A 142 -18.17 -1.60 -4.87
N ARG A 143 -18.02 -2.12 -3.64
CA ARG A 143 -17.65 -3.52 -3.44
C ARG A 143 -18.75 -4.45 -3.97
N GLY A 144 -20.01 -4.17 -3.61
CA GLY A 144 -21.17 -4.93 -4.10
C GLY A 144 -21.29 -4.87 -5.63
N THR A 145 -21.16 -3.69 -6.23
CA THR A 145 -21.18 -3.52 -7.69
C THR A 145 -20.07 -4.32 -8.38
N GLY A 146 -18.85 -4.31 -7.83
CA GLY A 146 -17.75 -5.12 -8.34
C GLY A 146 -18.04 -6.62 -8.30
N HIS A 147 -18.64 -7.11 -7.20
CA HIS A 147 -19.04 -8.53 -7.09
C HIS A 147 -20.19 -8.87 -8.04
N LEU A 148 -21.22 -8.04 -8.13
CA LEU A 148 -22.37 -8.27 -9.02
C LEU A 148 -21.94 -8.30 -10.50
N SER A 149 -21.02 -7.43 -10.92
CA SER A 149 -20.56 -7.36 -12.32
C SER A 149 -19.81 -8.59 -12.79
N THR A 150 -19.19 -9.34 -11.88
CA THR A 150 -18.37 -10.53 -12.21
C THR A 150 -18.94 -11.83 -11.62
N GLY A 151 -20.10 -11.78 -10.96
CA GLY A 151 -20.63 -12.92 -10.19
C GLY A 151 -19.67 -13.37 -9.08
N ALA A 152 -18.87 -12.44 -8.53
CA ALA A 152 -17.80 -12.69 -7.56
C ALA A 152 -16.72 -13.68 -8.04
N GLN A 153 -16.64 -13.94 -9.33
CA GLN A 153 -15.64 -14.83 -9.94
C GLN A 153 -14.42 -14.04 -10.43
N ALA A 154 -13.28 -14.72 -10.49
CA ALA A 154 -12.11 -14.18 -11.16
C ALA A 154 -12.34 -14.19 -12.68
N THR A 155 -11.81 -13.18 -13.37
CA THR A 155 -11.80 -13.20 -14.84
C THR A 155 -10.86 -14.29 -15.37
N PRO A 156 -10.98 -14.69 -16.63
CA PRO A 156 -9.92 -15.41 -17.33
C PRO A 156 -8.58 -14.67 -17.29
N LYS A 157 -7.50 -15.36 -17.66
CA LYS A 157 -6.17 -14.74 -17.72
C LYS A 157 -6.19 -13.51 -18.63
N LEU A 158 -5.70 -12.40 -18.09
CA LEU A 158 -5.59 -11.14 -18.83
C LEU A 158 -4.56 -11.24 -19.96
N PRO A 159 -4.72 -10.48 -21.06
CA PRO A 159 -3.72 -10.39 -22.12
C PRO A 159 -2.36 -9.94 -21.59
N ILE A 160 -1.28 -10.41 -22.22
CA ILE A 160 0.12 -10.09 -21.85
C ILE A 160 0.37 -8.57 -21.88
N ASP A 161 -0.32 -7.83 -22.73
CA ASP A 161 -0.17 -6.37 -22.85
C ASP A 161 -0.47 -5.62 -21.56
N PHE A 162 -1.26 -6.20 -20.64
CA PHE A 162 -1.44 -5.64 -19.29
C PHE A 162 -0.16 -5.69 -18.46
N ASP A 163 0.73 -6.65 -18.69
CA ASP A 163 1.99 -6.79 -17.96
C ASP A 163 2.92 -5.59 -18.17
N THR A 164 2.76 -4.86 -19.29
CA THR A 164 3.54 -3.66 -19.61
C THR A 164 3.44 -2.57 -18.54
N PHE A 165 2.28 -2.42 -17.91
CA PHE A 165 2.09 -1.42 -16.85
C PHE A 165 2.62 -1.85 -15.48
N GLY A 166 2.65 -3.14 -15.20
CA GLY A 166 2.99 -3.64 -13.87
C GLY A 166 4.34 -4.33 -13.79
N ARG A 167 4.58 -5.31 -14.67
CA ARG A 167 5.75 -6.20 -14.62
C ARG A 167 6.86 -5.82 -15.58
N PHE A 168 6.58 -5.01 -16.59
CA PHE A 168 7.58 -4.66 -17.58
C PHE A 168 8.87 -4.19 -16.91
N ASN A 169 9.99 -4.78 -17.32
CA ASN A 169 11.31 -4.42 -16.83
C ASN A 169 12.14 -3.89 -18.02
N PRO A 170 12.30 -2.55 -18.12
CA PRO A 170 13.05 -1.95 -19.23
C PRO A 170 14.53 -2.36 -19.24
N PHE A 171 15.10 -2.60 -18.06
CA PHE A 171 16.51 -3.00 -17.97
C PHE A 171 16.73 -4.45 -18.41
N LEU A 172 15.74 -5.33 -18.17
CA LEU A 172 15.83 -6.72 -18.62
C LEU A 172 15.76 -6.81 -20.14
N ASN A 173 14.95 -5.98 -20.79
CA ASN A 173 14.89 -5.92 -22.25
C ASN A 173 16.21 -5.42 -22.83
N VAL A 174 16.77 -4.34 -22.32
CA VAL A 174 18.10 -3.85 -22.75
C VAL A 174 19.17 -4.94 -22.58
N ARG A 175 19.14 -5.68 -21.48
CA ARG A 175 20.05 -6.80 -21.25
C ARG A 175 19.87 -7.93 -22.25
N ASN A 176 18.63 -8.29 -22.58
CA ASN A 176 18.34 -9.35 -23.54
C ASN A 176 18.81 -8.95 -24.94
N GLU A 177 18.50 -7.73 -25.40
CA GLU A 177 18.99 -7.15 -26.64
C GLU A 177 20.52 -7.12 -26.70
N PHE A 178 21.17 -6.78 -25.57
CA PHE A 178 22.63 -6.85 -25.46
C PHE A 178 23.18 -8.27 -25.66
N LYS A 179 22.57 -9.29 -25.03
CA LYS A 179 22.99 -10.69 -25.15
C LYS A 179 22.79 -11.25 -26.54
N GLU A 180 21.77 -10.79 -27.25
CA GLU A 180 21.49 -11.14 -28.62
C GLU A 180 22.40 -10.41 -29.63
N GLY A 181 23.23 -9.48 -29.15
CA GLY A 181 24.15 -8.71 -30.01
C GLY A 181 23.48 -7.59 -30.80
N ASN A 182 22.24 -7.23 -30.44
CA ASN A 182 21.43 -6.24 -31.17
C ASN A 182 21.76 -4.79 -30.79
N LEU A 183 22.58 -4.57 -29.73
CA LEU A 183 22.90 -3.24 -29.23
C LEU A 183 24.33 -2.82 -29.62
N GLU A 184 24.47 -1.57 -30.06
CA GLU A 184 25.76 -0.96 -30.42
C GLU A 184 26.05 0.30 -29.58
N GLY A 185 27.31 0.70 -29.50
CA GLY A 185 27.75 1.94 -28.89
C GLY A 185 27.42 2.07 -27.42
N PHE A 186 26.82 3.20 -27.04
CA PHE A 186 26.41 3.50 -25.65
C PHE A 186 25.49 2.43 -25.07
N TRP A 187 24.52 1.93 -25.84
CA TRP A 187 23.57 0.93 -25.38
C TRP A 187 24.20 -0.44 -25.12
N ALA A 188 25.23 -0.81 -25.87
CA ALA A 188 26.02 -2.02 -25.60
C ALA A 188 26.77 -1.91 -24.27
N THR A 189 27.37 -0.74 -23.99
CA THR A 189 28.03 -0.46 -22.70
C THR A 189 27.05 -0.49 -21.56
N PHE A 190 25.86 0.10 -21.73
CA PHE A 190 24.80 0.10 -20.73
C PHE A 190 24.24 -1.30 -20.52
N GLY A 191 24.05 -2.10 -21.57
CA GLY A 191 23.64 -3.50 -21.49
C GLY A 191 24.62 -4.36 -20.70
N ASN A 192 25.92 -4.19 -20.93
CA ASN A 192 26.97 -4.85 -20.16
C ASN A 192 26.95 -4.45 -18.68
N PHE A 193 26.73 -3.16 -18.39
CA PHE A 193 26.57 -2.65 -17.05
C PHE A 193 25.34 -3.29 -16.35
N VAL A 194 24.21 -3.44 -17.03
CA VAL A 194 22.97 -4.08 -16.51
C VAL A 194 23.15 -5.59 -16.33
N ASP A 195 23.96 -6.27 -17.15
CA ASP A 195 24.22 -7.71 -17.04
C ASP A 195 25.22 -8.06 -15.94
N SER A 196 26.02 -7.12 -15.48
CA SER A 196 27.02 -7.37 -14.43
C SER A 196 26.35 -7.87 -13.14
N ASN A 197 26.97 -8.86 -12.46
CA ASN A 197 26.44 -9.48 -11.24
C ASN A 197 26.18 -8.50 -10.09
N TRP A 198 26.78 -7.33 -10.16
CA TRP A 198 26.60 -6.26 -9.18
C TRP A 198 25.22 -5.64 -9.20
N LEU A 199 24.46 -5.85 -10.29
CA LEU A 199 23.21 -5.16 -10.56
C LEU A 199 21.97 -6.08 -10.59
N ASN A 200 21.95 -7.13 -9.75
CA ASN A 200 20.73 -7.90 -9.47
C ASN A 200 19.52 -7.01 -9.11
N PHE A 201 19.78 -5.80 -8.66
CA PHE A 201 18.81 -4.74 -8.43
C PHE A 201 17.98 -4.43 -9.70
N PHE A 202 18.62 -4.27 -10.86
CA PHE A 202 17.92 -3.96 -12.11
C PHE A 202 17.12 -5.15 -12.69
N ARG A 203 17.48 -6.38 -12.30
CA ARG A 203 16.75 -7.57 -12.74
C ARG A 203 15.35 -7.67 -12.15
N THR A 204 15.15 -7.11 -10.96
CA THR A 204 13.86 -7.13 -10.24
C THR A 204 13.11 -5.81 -10.34
N PHE A 205 13.67 -4.83 -11.06
CA PHE A 205 13.01 -3.56 -11.32
C PHE A 205 11.73 -3.76 -12.13
N GLN A 206 10.65 -3.11 -11.73
CA GLN A 206 9.38 -3.12 -12.45
C GLN A 206 8.95 -1.70 -12.81
N MET A 207 8.29 -1.54 -13.94
CA MET A 207 7.73 -0.25 -14.40
C MET A 207 6.81 0.37 -13.34
N SER A 208 6.12 -0.46 -12.56
CA SER A 208 5.26 -0.01 -11.47
C SER A 208 5.96 0.90 -10.46
N MET A 209 7.22 0.64 -10.16
CA MET A 209 8.02 1.49 -9.27
C MET A 209 8.30 2.87 -9.89
N LEU A 210 8.65 2.91 -11.17
CA LEU A 210 8.89 4.17 -11.87
C LEU A 210 7.60 5.01 -11.92
N ILE A 211 6.48 4.37 -12.25
CA ILE A 211 5.16 5.02 -12.27
C ILE A 211 4.83 5.58 -10.88
N PHE A 212 5.09 4.84 -9.82
CA PHE A 212 4.88 5.29 -8.44
C PHE A 212 5.70 6.55 -8.10
N ILE A 213 7.01 6.56 -8.42
CA ILE A 213 7.87 7.71 -8.19
C ILE A 213 7.41 8.91 -9.01
N LEU A 214 7.12 8.72 -10.30
CA LEU A 214 6.65 9.78 -11.19
C LEU A 214 5.29 10.33 -10.73
N PHE A 215 4.38 9.49 -10.27
CA PHE A 215 3.10 9.92 -9.74
C PHE A 215 3.28 10.87 -8.54
N PHE A 216 4.11 10.51 -7.56
CA PHE A 216 4.39 11.38 -6.41
C PHE A 216 5.11 12.65 -6.80
N LEU A 217 6.04 12.59 -7.75
CA LEU A 217 6.73 13.77 -8.27
C LEU A 217 5.75 14.75 -8.91
N ILE A 218 4.92 14.26 -9.84
CA ILE A 218 3.93 15.06 -10.55
C ILE A 218 2.92 15.65 -9.58
N LEU A 219 2.37 14.83 -8.68
CA LEU A 219 1.39 15.28 -7.69
C LEU A 219 2.00 16.32 -6.73
N SER A 220 3.27 16.14 -6.31
CA SER A 220 3.99 17.11 -5.48
C SER A 220 4.20 18.43 -6.19
N ILE A 221 4.55 18.40 -7.47
CA ILE A 221 4.69 19.62 -8.29
C ILE A 221 3.34 20.34 -8.41
N ILE A 222 2.25 19.61 -8.66
CA ILE A 222 0.90 20.18 -8.75
C ILE A 222 0.53 20.88 -7.45
N ILE A 223 0.71 20.20 -6.31
CA ILE A 223 0.33 20.74 -4.99
C ILE A 223 1.22 21.93 -4.60
N ALA A 224 2.52 21.85 -4.84
CA ALA A 224 3.45 22.91 -4.44
C ALA A 224 3.26 24.18 -5.27
N ASN A 225 2.98 24.07 -6.58
CA ASN A 225 3.07 25.19 -7.50
C ASN A 225 1.72 25.74 -8.00
N THR A 226 0.59 25.02 -7.74
CA THR A 226 -0.72 25.45 -8.29
C THR A 226 -1.61 26.12 -7.25
N ARG A 227 -2.66 26.79 -7.72
CA ARG A 227 -3.74 27.33 -6.88
C ARG A 227 -4.48 26.20 -6.16
N TYR A 228 -4.63 25.04 -6.82
CA TYR A 228 -5.27 23.86 -6.25
C TYR A 228 -4.63 23.46 -4.91
N GLY A 229 -3.31 23.29 -4.89
CA GLY A 229 -2.61 22.92 -3.65
C GLY A 229 -2.83 23.95 -2.54
N ARG A 230 -2.65 25.22 -2.81
CA ARG A 230 -2.88 26.28 -1.80
C ARG A 230 -4.30 26.27 -1.24
N TYR A 231 -5.28 26.02 -2.09
CA TYR A 231 -6.69 26.03 -1.70
C TYR A 231 -7.07 24.81 -0.85
N ILE A 232 -6.57 23.62 -1.16
CA ILE A 232 -6.87 22.42 -0.33
C ILE A 232 -6.28 22.56 1.08
N TYR A 233 -5.09 23.13 1.23
CA TYR A 233 -4.53 23.43 2.56
C TYR A 233 -5.32 24.51 3.30
N ALA A 234 -5.75 25.55 2.62
CA ALA A 234 -6.60 26.61 3.19
C ALA A 234 -7.95 26.04 3.68
N ILE A 235 -8.60 25.20 2.86
CA ILE A 235 -9.88 24.53 3.19
C ILE A 235 -9.70 23.66 4.42
N GLY A 236 -8.66 22.82 4.46
CA GLY A 236 -8.43 21.93 5.58
C GLY A 236 -8.04 22.66 6.87
N SER A 237 -7.41 23.84 6.77
CA SER A 237 -7.08 24.64 7.94
C SER A 237 -8.29 25.35 8.52
N ASN A 238 -9.12 25.95 7.68
CA ASN A 238 -10.36 26.63 8.05
C ASN A 238 -11.27 26.79 6.82
N ALA A 239 -12.19 25.87 6.64
CA ALA A 239 -13.11 25.86 5.49
C ALA A 239 -14.00 27.13 5.43
N LEU A 240 -14.45 27.64 6.60
CA LEU A 240 -15.26 28.85 6.67
C LEU A 240 -14.45 30.08 6.24
N GLY A 241 -13.25 30.27 6.78
CA GLY A 241 -12.35 31.34 6.41
C GLY A 241 -11.94 31.30 4.92
N ALA A 242 -11.67 30.10 4.39
CA ALA A 242 -11.38 29.90 2.97
C ALA A 242 -12.57 30.34 2.09
N ARG A 243 -13.80 29.97 2.46
CA ARG A 243 -15.02 30.40 1.76
C ARG A 243 -15.23 31.92 1.82
N GLN A 244 -15.02 32.54 2.97
CA GLN A 244 -15.09 34.00 3.15
C GLN A 244 -14.04 34.74 2.34
N SER A 245 -12.90 34.10 2.06
CA SER A 245 -11.84 34.63 1.19
C SER A 245 -12.10 34.40 -0.32
N GLY A 246 -13.32 33.95 -0.70
CA GLY A 246 -13.74 33.77 -2.10
C GLY A 246 -13.31 32.44 -2.72
N ILE A 247 -12.79 31.48 -1.94
CA ILE A 247 -12.44 30.16 -2.44
C ILE A 247 -13.72 29.31 -2.57
N ASN A 248 -13.94 28.72 -3.75
CA ASN A 248 -15.03 27.78 -3.95
C ASN A 248 -14.71 26.43 -3.27
N THR A 249 -14.97 26.37 -1.95
CA THR A 249 -14.65 25.19 -1.15
C THR A 249 -15.31 23.91 -1.66
N SER A 250 -16.56 23.99 -2.14
CA SER A 250 -17.29 22.82 -2.66
C SER A 250 -16.61 22.23 -3.90
N LEU A 251 -16.22 23.07 -4.86
CA LEU A 251 -15.54 22.60 -6.08
C LEU A 251 -14.20 21.91 -5.74
N TYR A 252 -13.36 22.54 -4.91
CA TYR A 252 -12.05 21.98 -4.59
C TYR A 252 -12.15 20.73 -3.73
N THR A 253 -13.11 20.65 -2.81
CA THR A 253 -13.39 19.41 -2.06
C THR A 253 -13.85 18.29 -2.98
N MET A 254 -14.80 18.57 -3.91
CA MET A 254 -15.21 17.58 -4.92
C MET A 254 -14.02 17.08 -5.75
N MET A 255 -13.15 17.99 -6.20
CA MET A 255 -11.95 17.62 -6.97
C MET A 255 -11.00 16.71 -6.17
N THR A 256 -10.88 16.88 -4.84
CA THR A 256 -10.04 15.99 -4.03
C THR A 256 -10.58 14.57 -4.01
N TYR A 257 -11.89 14.36 -3.90
CA TYR A 257 -12.50 13.02 -3.99
C TYR A 257 -12.38 12.43 -5.40
N MET A 258 -12.54 13.24 -6.45
CA MET A 258 -12.30 12.80 -7.82
C MET A 258 -10.88 12.29 -8.04
N LEU A 259 -9.89 13.05 -7.57
CA LEU A 259 -8.47 12.66 -7.68
C LEU A 259 -8.14 11.46 -6.79
N CYS A 260 -8.76 11.33 -5.62
CA CYS A 260 -8.58 10.19 -4.74
C CYS A 260 -9.09 8.89 -5.38
N SER A 261 -10.33 8.88 -5.86
CA SER A 261 -10.92 7.72 -6.53
C SER A 261 -10.24 7.41 -7.87
N LEU A 262 -9.79 8.44 -8.60
CA LEU A 262 -8.97 8.27 -9.82
C LEU A 262 -7.63 7.61 -9.47
N SER A 263 -7.00 7.99 -8.36
CA SER A 263 -5.78 7.36 -7.87
C SER A 263 -6.02 5.91 -7.45
N ALA A 264 -7.18 5.61 -6.85
CA ALA A 264 -7.58 4.24 -6.53
C ALA A 264 -7.75 3.38 -7.81
N ALA A 265 -8.39 3.94 -8.83
CA ALA A 265 -8.53 3.27 -10.13
C ALA A 265 -7.16 3.08 -10.81
N PHE A 266 -6.30 4.07 -10.77
CA PHE A 266 -4.94 3.95 -11.33
C PHE A 266 -4.10 2.91 -10.58
N GLY A 267 -4.19 2.88 -9.25
CA GLY A 267 -3.59 1.83 -8.42
C GLY A 267 -4.11 0.43 -8.76
N ALA A 268 -5.42 0.30 -9.06
CA ALA A 268 -6.02 -0.95 -9.53
C ALA A 268 -5.42 -1.43 -10.85
N LEU A 269 -5.27 -0.54 -11.83
CA LEU A 269 -4.68 -0.85 -13.13
C LEU A 269 -3.22 -1.28 -13.00
N LEU A 270 -2.46 -0.59 -12.16
CA LEU A 270 -1.08 -0.94 -11.89
C LEU A 270 -0.96 -2.30 -11.20
N PHE A 271 -1.89 -2.62 -10.30
CA PHE A 271 -1.96 -3.92 -9.65
C PHE A 271 -2.34 -5.03 -10.63
N LEU A 272 -3.29 -4.77 -11.54
CA LEU A 272 -3.67 -5.70 -12.61
C LEU A 272 -2.50 -6.03 -13.55
N GLY A 273 -1.63 -5.07 -13.84
CA GLY A 273 -0.40 -5.33 -14.60
C GLY A 273 0.55 -6.32 -13.91
N ARG A 274 0.30 -6.68 -12.65
CA ARG A 274 1.07 -7.68 -11.89
C ARG A 274 0.28 -8.94 -11.57
N ALA A 275 -1.03 -8.92 -11.75
CA ALA A 275 -1.93 -10.02 -11.46
C ALA A 275 -2.33 -10.75 -12.77
N PRO A 276 -2.40 -12.09 -12.77
CA PRO A 276 -2.74 -12.84 -13.97
C PRO A 276 -4.24 -12.77 -14.33
N TYR A 277 -5.08 -12.33 -13.41
CA TYR A 277 -6.54 -12.22 -13.54
C TYR A 277 -7.06 -11.06 -12.71
N ALA A 278 -8.28 -10.60 -12.99
CA ALA A 278 -8.93 -9.57 -12.19
C ALA A 278 -9.94 -10.17 -11.21
N LYS A 279 -10.04 -9.56 -10.03
CA LYS A 279 -11.01 -9.93 -8.97
C LYS A 279 -11.58 -8.69 -8.31
N SER A 280 -12.83 -8.77 -7.89
CA SER A 280 -13.52 -7.70 -7.17
C SER A 280 -13.11 -7.54 -5.70
N ASP A 281 -12.44 -8.54 -5.11
CA ASP A 281 -11.91 -8.50 -3.75
C ASP A 281 -10.52 -7.83 -3.64
N TYR A 282 -9.91 -7.45 -4.76
CA TYR A 282 -8.68 -6.66 -4.73
C TYR A 282 -8.87 -5.34 -3.98
N GLY A 283 -7.82 -4.90 -3.31
CA GLY A 283 -7.87 -3.69 -2.50
C GLY A 283 -8.65 -3.82 -1.19
N GLN A 284 -9.02 -5.03 -0.76
CA GLN A 284 -9.66 -5.23 0.54
C GLN A 284 -8.74 -4.75 1.67
N MET A 285 -9.25 -3.93 2.60
CA MET A 285 -8.53 -3.27 3.70
C MET A 285 -7.48 -2.23 3.26
N TRP A 286 -7.34 -1.93 1.97
CA TRP A 286 -6.37 -0.95 1.49
C TRP A 286 -6.71 0.49 1.87
N GLU A 287 -7.97 0.78 2.17
CA GLU A 287 -8.37 2.04 2.76
C GLU A 287 -7.64 2.30 4.09
N LEU A 288 -7.53 1.28 4.93
CA LEU A 288 -6.82 1.38 6.22
C LEU A 288 -5.31 1.49 6.03
N ASP A 289 -4.73 0.69 5.12
CA ASP A 289 -3.31 0.79 4.76
C ASP A 289 -2.96 2.18 4.21
N ALA A 290 -3.82 2.76 3.35
CA ALA A 290 -3.61 4.09 2.80
C ALA A 290 -3.66 5.17 3.88
N ILE A 291 -4.68 5.13 4.77
CA ILE A 291 -4.79 6.06 5.91
C ILE A 291 -3.57 5.92 6.83
N ALA A 292 -3.17 4.68 7.16
CA ALA A 292 -2.00 4.42 7.99
C ALA A 292 -0.74 5.06 7.38
N ALA A 293 -0.48 4.82 6.10
CA ALA A 293 0.68 5.38 5.41
C ALA A 293 0.68 6.91 5.40
N VAL A 294 -0.48 7.54 5.17
CA VAL A 294 -0.64 9.00 5.16
C VAL A 294 -0.38 9.60 6.54
N VAL A 295 -0.92 8.99 7.61
CA VAL A 295 -0.78 9.49 8.99
C VAL A 295 0.62 9.26 9.53
N ILE A 296 1.22 8.07 9.29
CA ILE A 296 2.63 7.80 9.61
C ILE A 296 3.54 8.79 8.89
N GLY A 297 3.20 9.16 7.65
CA GLY A 297 3.90 10.16 6.86
C GLY A 297 3.79 11.58 7.43
N GLY A 298 3.02 11.81 8.49
CA GLY A 298 2.90 13.08 9.20
C GLY A 298 1.77 13.97 8.73
N THR A 299 0.88 13.51 7.85
CA THR A 299 -0.32 14.24 7.46
C THR A 299 -1.35 14.18 8.61
N SER A 300 -1.86 15.33 9.03
CA SER A 300 -2.84 15.43 10.11
C SER A 300 -4.23 15.03 9.66
N LEU A 301 -4.90 14.15 10.43
CA LEU A 301 -6.30 13.77 10.20
C LEU A 301 -7.28 14.93 10.41
N PHE A 302 -6.86 15.99 11.09
CA PHE A 302 -7.67 17.20 11.28
C PHE A 302 -7.56 18.18 10.12
N GLY A 303 -6.74 17.84 9.09
CA GLY A 303 -6.55 18.63 7.88
C GLY A 303 -5.57 19.79 8.01
N GLY A 304 -5.40 20.52 6.93
CA GLY A 304 -4.58 21.72 6.82
C GLY A 304 -3.07 21.51 6.91
N ARG A 305 -2.60 20.29 7.17
CA ARG A 305 -1.18 19.94 7.29
C ARG A 305 -0.92 18.57 6.70
N GLY A 306 0.19 18.43 6.02
CA GLY A 306 0.60 17.16 5.44
C GLY A 306 1.59 17.33 4.29
N SER A 307 2.22 16.23 3.92
CA SER A 307 3.22 16.20 2.86
C SER A 307 3.10 14.93 2.04
N LEU A 308 3.09 15.07 0.72
CA LEU A 308 3.14 13.91 -0.18
C LEU A 308 4.42 13.10 -0.02
N TRP A 309 5.55 13.75 0.21
CA TRP A 309 6.81 13.06 0.50
C TRP A 309 6.75 12.31 1.83
N GLY A 310 6.02 12.86 2.82
CA GLY A 310 5.72 12.15 4.06
C GLY A 310 4.93 10.88 3.78
N THR A 311 3.86 10.97 3.00
CA THR A 311 3.05 9.82 2.60
C THR A 311 3.89 8.79 1.84
N PHE A 312 4.74 9.23 0.91
CA PHE A 312 5.66 8.34 0.18
C PHE A 312 6.53 7.51 1.14
N MET A 313 7.15 8.16 2.13
CA MET A 313 7.93 7.47 3.16
C MET A 313 7.07 6.58 4.06
N GLY A 314 5.85 7.02 4.41
CA GLY A 314 4.89 6.23 5.19
C GLY A 314 4.48 4.94 4.48
N VAL A 315 4.26 4.97 3.17
CA VAL A 315 3.98 3.78 2.35
C VAL A 315 5.16 2.81 2.38
N ILE A 316 6.37 3.31 2.18
CA ILE A 316 7.58 2.48 2.20
C ILE A 316 7.74 1.84 3.58
N LEU A 317 7.56 2.60 4.66
CA LEU A 317 7.63 2.10 6.03
C LEU A 317 6.59 0.99 6.29
N LEU A 318 5.35 1.18 5.88
CA LEU A 318 4.29 0.18 6.03
C LEU A 318 4.66 -1.12 5.28
N LYS A 319 5.12 -1.01 4.03
CA LYS A 319 5.51 -2.20 3.24
C LYS A 319 6.80 -2.85 3.74
N LEU A 320 7.70 -2.10 4.34
CA LEU A 320 8.87 -2.63 5.02
C LEU A 320 8.47 -3.46 6.26
N ILE A 321 7.53 -2.97 7.06
CA ILE A 321 6.97 -3.72 8.20
C ILE A 321 6.35 -5.03 7.71
N ASN A 322 5.47 -4.97 6.70
CA ASN A 322 4.80 -6.14 6.15
C ASN A 322 5.80 -7.16 5.57
N ASN A 323 6.84 -6.69 4.88
CA ASN A 323 7.93 -7.53 4.38
C ASN A 323 8.72 -8.19 5.52
N GLY A 324 9.06 -7.42 6.57
CA GLY A 324 9.74 -7.95 7.75
C GLY A 324 8.93 -9.05 8.46
N LEU A 325 7.62 -8.84 8.62
CA LEU A 325 6.73 -9.87 9.19
C LEU A 325 6.69 -11.13 8.30
N THR A 326 6.68 -10.97 6.98
CA THR A 326 6.75 -12.08 6.03
C THR A 326 8.08 -12.83 6.11
N LEU A 327 9.21 -12.12 6.21
CA LEU A 327 10.53 -12.74 6.39
C LEU A 327 10.64 -13.48 7.71
N ALA A 328 9.99 -12.96 8.77
CA ALA A 328 9.86 -13.63 10.07
C ALA A 328 8.85 -14.80 10.05
N GLN A 329 8.29 -15.15 8.89
CA GLN A 329 7.30 -16.23 8.71
C GLN A 329 6.02 -16.05 9.52
N LEU A 330 5.64 -14.83 9.86
CA LEU A 330 4.39 -14.50 10.52
C LEU A 330 3.23 -14.47 9.51
N ASP A 331 2.09 -14.99 9.93
CA ASP A 331 0.87 -15.02 9.10
C ASP A 331 0.39 -13.63 8.70
N THR A 332 -0.31 -13.56 7.58
CA THR A 332 -0.94 -12.33 7.10
C THR A 332 -1.89 -11.69 8.13
N PHE A 333 -2.49 -12.48 9.01
CA PHE A 333 -3.34 -11.96 10.09
C PHE A 333 -2.58 -11.08 11.08
N TRP A 334 -1.30 -11.36 11.34
CA TRP A 334 -0.43 -10.50 12.12
C TRP A 334 -0.18 -9.16 11.46
N GLN A 335 -0.11 -9.13 10.13
CA GLN A 335 0.02 -7.87 9.40
C GLN A 335 -1.19 -6.96 9.64
N MET A 336 -2.42 -7.53 9.67
CA MET A 336 -3.64 -6.78 9.98
C MET A 336 -3.62 -6.19 11.41
N VAL A 337 -3.20 -6.99 12.40
CA VAL A 337 -3.08 -6.53 13.80
C VAL A 337 -2.05 -5.41 13.91
N VAL A 338 -0.88 -5.59 13.31
CA VAL A 338 0.20 -4.60 13.33
C VAL A 338 -0.22 -3.31 12.64
N THR A 339 -0.87 -3.40 11.48
CA THR A 339 -1.42 -2.21 10.77
C THR A 339 -2.41 -1.45 11.66
N GLY A 340 -3.34 -2.15 12.32
CA GLY A 340 -4.28 -1.53 13.25
C GLY A 340 -3.58 -0.81 14.43
N LEU A 341 -2.56 -1.43 15.01
CA LEU A 341 -1.75 -0.82 16.08
C LEU A 341 -0.98 0.40 15.60
N ILE A 342 -0.43 0.35 14.40
CA ILE A 342 0.28 1.47 13.78
C ILE A 342 -0.66 2.65 13.59
N ILE A 343 -1.89 2.43 13.11
CA ILE A 343 -2.92 3.48 12.98
C ILE A 343 -3.20 4.11 14.34
N LEU A 344 -3.46 3.30 15.37
CA LEU A 344 -3.72 3.80 16.73
C LEU A 344 -2.57 4.64 17.27
N LEU A 345 -1.33 4.19 17.09
CA LEU A 345 -0.14 4.91 17.52
C LEU A 345 0.03 6.22 16.74
N ALA A 346 -0.13 6.20 15.42
CA ALA A 346 0.03 7.38 14.57
C ALA A 346 -1.02 8.46 14.89
N VAL A 347 -2.29 8.07 15.02
CA VAL A 347 -3.38 8.96 15.44
C VAL A 347 -3.16 9.46 16.86
N GLY A 348 -2.71 8.57 17.75
CA GLY A 348 -2.36 8.94 19.12
C GLY A 348 -1.28 10.01 19.17
N ILE A 349 -0.23 9.89 18.38
CA ILE A 349 0.85 10.90 18.28
C ILE A 349 0.32 12.22 17.73
N ASP A 350 -0.56 12.19 16.71
CA ASP A 350 -1.16 13.42 16.16
C ASP A 350 -2.03 14.14 17.19
N LEU A 351 -2.86 13.41 17.95
CA LEU A 351 -3.63 13.94 19.08
C LEU A 351 -2.75 14.57 20.16
N VAL A 352 -1.62 13.91 20.48
CA VAL A 352 -0.64 14.42 21.45
C VAL A 352 -0.02 15.73 20.98
N ARG A 353 0.37 15.81 19.71
CA ARG A 353 0.96 17.04 19.13
C ARG A 353 0.00 18.22 19.14
N GLN A 354 -1.31 17.97 19.08
CA GLN A 354 -2.34 19.01 19.13
C GLN A 354 -2.79 19.36 20.54
N SER A 355 -2.64 18.45 21.50
CA SER A 355 -3.08 18.63 22.86
C SER A 355 -2.07 19.46 23.66
N LYS A 356 -2.53 20.61 24.21
CA LYS A 356 -1.78 21.38 25.18
C LYS A 356 -1.79 20.76 26.60
N ASN A 357 -2.54 19.65 26.80
CA ASN A 357 -2.76 19.05 28.12
C ASN A 357 -1.99 17.73 28.30
N SER A 358 -0.93 17.76 29.07
CA SER A 358 -0.08 16.61 29.39
C SER A 358 -0.80 15.43 30.07
N LYS A 359 -1.92 15.67 30.76
CA LYS A 359 -2.71 14.61 31.42
C LYS A 359 -3.39 13.67 30.41
N ASN A 360 -3.88 14.19 29.28
CA ASN A 360 -4.51 13.39 28.24
C ASN A 360 -3.49 12.52 27.51
N VAL A 361 -2.28 13.06 27.29
CA VAL A 361 -1.14 12.33 26.72
C VAL A 361 -0.79 11.11 27.57
N ARG A 362 -0.67 11.31 28.88
CA ARG A 362 -0.34 10.23 29.82
C ARG A 362 -1.42 9.13 29.84
N LYS A 363 -2.71 9.51 29.81
CA LYS A 363 -3.83 8.55 29.73
C LYS A 363 -3.78 7.72 28.46
N LEU A 364 -3.51 8.35 27.32
CA LEU A 364 -3.39 7.67 26.03
C LEU A 364 -2.21 6.67 26.01
N LEU A 365 -1.04 7.10 26.50
CA LEU A 365 0.13 6.21 26.60
C LEU A 365 -0.14 5.01 27.50
N VAL A 366 -0.82 5.22 28.63
CA VAL A 366 -1.21 4.11 29.54
C VAL A 366 -2.21 3.17 28.84
N ALA A 367 -3.21 3.69 28.12
CA ALA A 367 -4.18 2.87 27.41
C ALA A 367 -3.50 2.02 26.30
N VAL A 368 -2.62 2.64 25.51
CA VAL A 368 -1.89 1.93 24.45
C VAL A 368 -0.95 0.88 25.02
N SER A 369 -0.19 1.22 26.07
CA SER A 369 0.73 0.25 26.72
C SER A 369 -0.01 -0.92 27.36
N SER A 370 -1.17 -0.67 28.01
CA SER A 370 -2.03 -1.72 28.56
C SER A 370 -2.59 -2.65 27.50
N PHE A 371 -3.01 -2.08 26.35
CA PHE A 371 -3.50 -2.85 25.22
C PHE A 371 -2.37 -3.69 24.58
N MET A 372 -1.17 -3.13 24.44
CA MET A 372 0.00 -3.88 23.96
C MET A 372 0.37 -5.03 24.92
N ALA A 373 0.32 -4.80 26.22
CA ALA A 373 0.53 -5.84 27.22
C ALA A 373 -0.52 -6.96 27.13
N PHE A 374 -1.80 -6.61 26.91
CA PHE A 374 -2.87 -7.56 26.66
C PHE A 374 -2.62 -8.41 25.40
N LEU A 375 -2.22 -7.78 24.29
CA LEU A 375 -1.88 -8.51 23.06
C LEU A 375 -0.68 -9.46 23.26
N THR A 376 0.36 -9.03 23.96
CA THR A 376 1.51 -9.89 24.27
C THR A 376 1.15 -11.07 25.17
N MET A 377 0.14 -10.95 26.03
CA MET A 377 -0.38 -12.06 26.81
C MET A 377 -1.19 -13.07 25.97
N MET A 378 -1.85 -12.61 24.91
CA MET A 378 -2.63 -13.48 24.01
C MET A 378 -1.75 -14.28 23.03
N THR A 379 -0.54 -13.81 22.71
CA THR A 379 0.35 -14.43 21.72
C THR A 379 0.87 -15.82 22.11
N PRO A 380 1.26 -16.11 23.36
CA PRO A 380 1.70 -17.44 23.75
C PRO A 380 0.64 -18.51 23.59
N ALA A 381 -0.64 -18.18 23.86
CA ALA A 381 -1.75 -19.12 23.73
C ALA A 381 -1.99 -19.52 22.27
N SER A 382 -1.90 -18.59 21.35
CA SER A 382 -2.07 -18.86 19.90
C SER A 382 -0.90 -19.65 19.32
N LEU A 383 0.33 -19.38 19.77
CA LEU A 383 1.52 -20.14 19.38
C LEU A 383 1.50 -21.56 19.92
N TYR A 384 1.03 -21.73 21.17
CA TYR A 384 0.86 -23.05 21.78
C TYR A 384 -0.20 -23.89 21.05
N LEU A 385 -1.34 -23.28 20.69
CA LEU A 385 -2.38 -23.95 19.91
C LEU A 385 -1.87 -24.35 18.51
N LYS A 386 -1.12 -23.50 17.84
CA LYS A 386 -0.50 -23.81 16.54
C LYS A 386 0.50 -24.95 16.63
N ALA A 387 1.33 -24.97 17.66
CA ALA A 387 2.27 -26.07 17.90
C ALA A 387 1.54 -27.38 18.13
N GLN A 388 0.43 -27.40 18.88
CA GLN A 388 -0.42 -28.57 19.11
C GLN A 388 -1.08 -29.04 17.79
N ILE A 389 -1.63 -28.14 16.99
CA ILE A 389 -2.24 -28.48 15.69
C ILE A 389 -1.20 -29.07 14.73
N SER A 390 -0.02 -28.46 14.63
CA SER A 390 1.10 -28.95 13.81
C SER A 390 1.57 -30.34 14.24
N LEU A 391 1.62 -30.60 15.54
CA LEU A 391 1.94 -31.94 16.10
C LEU A 391 0.87 -32.96 15.74
N LEU A 392 -0.41 -32.60 15.81
CA LEU A 392 -1.53 -33.45 15.41
C LEU A 392 -1.51 -33.79 13.93
N GLU A 393 -1.27 -32.78 13.07
CA GLU A 393 -1.14 -32.94 11.61
C GLU A 393 0.05 -33.83 11.24
N HIS A 394 1.20 -33.64 11.91
CA HIS A 394 2.39 -34.50 11.72
C HIS A 394 2.11 -35.95 12.10
N ASN A 395 1.46 -36.16 13.24
CA ASN A 395 1.11 -37.50 13.71
C ASN A 395 0.05 -38.16 12.80
N ALA A 396 -0.92 -37.41 12.29
CA ALA A 396 -1.92 -37.90 11.35
C ALA A 396 -1.28 -38.30 10.01
N SER A 397 -0.38 -37.48 9.45
CA SER A 397 0.34 -37.79 8.21
C SER A 397 1.24 -39.02 8.36
N LYS A 398 1.93 -39.18 9.49
CA LYS A 398 2.77 -40.34 9.80
C LYS A 398 1.93 -41.61 9.94
N ASN A 399 0.76 -41.52 10.57
CA ASN A 399 -0.16 -42.66 10.68
C ASN A 399 -0.74 -43.08 9.33
N LEU A 400 -1.06 -42.11 8.46
CA LEU A 400 -1.52 -42.35 7.08
C LEU A 400 -0.42 -43.02 6.23
N GLN A 401 0.83 -42.58 6.37
CA GLN A 401 1.97 -43.18 5.67
C GLN A 401 2.19 -44.64 6.13
N ILE A 402 2.17 -44.91 7.44
CA ILE A 402 2.29 -46.27 7.99
C ILE A 402 1.12 -47.15 7.52
N ALA A 403 -0.10 -46.59 7.47
CA ALA A 403 -1.25 -47.36 6.98
C ALA A 403 -1.12 -47.66 5.47
N GLY A 404 -0.64 -46.70 4.66
CA GLY A 404 -0.35 -46.88 3.23
C GLY A 404 0.73 -47.95 2.98
N GLU A 405 1.82 -47.94 3.72
CA GLU A 405 2.89 -48.98 3.65
C GLU A 405 2.37 -50.38 4.00
N LYS A 406 1.52 -50.49 5.03
CA LYS A 406 0.93 -51.78 5.44
C LYS A 406 -0.07 -52.29 4.39
N LEU A 407 -0.87 -51.43 3.77
CA LEU A 407 -1.77 -51.83 2.67
C LEU A 407 -0.97 -52.26 1.42
N ALA A 408 0.13 -51.55 1.11
CA ALA A 408 1.01 -51.93 0.01
C ALA A 408 1.67 -53.32 0.24
N ASN A 409 1.92 -53.70 1.51
CA ASN A 409 2.47 -54.97 1.92
C ASN A 409 1.41 -56.09 2.10
N GLY A 410 0.16 -55.88 1.62
CA GLY A 410 -0.89 -56.89 1.66
C GLY A 410 -1.58 -57.12 2.98
N GLN A 411 -1.39 -56.24 3.95
CA GLN A 411 -2.12 -56.28 5.20
C GLN A 411 -3.47 -55.58 5.11
N THR A 412 -4.55 -56.23 5.57
CA THR A 412 -5.89 -55.64 5.49
C THR A 412 -6.06 -54.48 6.50
N MET A 413 -6.88 -53.50 6.12
CA MET A 413 -7.21 -52.33 7.03
C MET A 413 -7.80 -52.81 8.39
N ILE A 414 -8.43 -53.95 8.41
CA ILE A 414 -9.04 -54.55 9.65
C ILE A 414 -7.95 -54.92 10.65
N ASP A 415 -6.83 -55.47 10.23
CA ASP A 415 -5.72 -55.86 11.11
C ASP A 415 -4.99 -54.64 11.73
N PHE A 416 -5.10 -53.48 11.06
CA PHE A 416 -4.52 -52.24 11.57
C PHE A 416 -5.30 -51.65 12.75
N TRP A 417 -6.64 -51.75 12.71
CA TRP A 417 -7.51 -51.21 13.77
C TRP A 417 -7.69 -52.11 14.98
N TYR A 418 -7.57 -53.41 14.82
CA TYR A 418 -7.71 -54.36 15.93
C TYR A 418 -6.47 -54.52 16.82
N ARG A 419 -5.29 -54.01 16.42
CA ARG A 419 -4.04 -54.09 17.21
C ARG A 419 -3.66 -52.78 17.92
N LYS A 420 -4.51 -51.76 17.88
CA LYS A 420 -4.38 -50.58 18.72
C LYS A 420 -5.47 -50.57 19.80
#